data_3124f767ae36a41c3e7534f51185ef8d
#
_entry.id   3124f767ae36a41c3e7534f51185ef8d
#
_cell.length_a   1.000
_cell.length_b   1.000
_cell.length_c   1.000
_cell.angle_alpha   90.00
_cell.angle_beta   90.00
_cell.angle_gamma   90.00
#
_symmetry.space_group_name_H-M   'P 1'
#
loop_
_entity.id
_entity.type
_entity.pdbx_description
1 polymer ?
#
loop_
_entity_poly.entity_id
_entity_poly.type
_entity_poly.pdbx_seq_one_letter_code
_entity_poly.pdbx_strand_id
1 'polypeptide(L)'
;LTALLRTGYLPRTRRVDAVRPATPGELPPDLVAHFSGDGLSAFQGHFSTGVATTERMRVKSHTKGAGRGREPRDHFVDVTEFGSPLESDRADLKDAQTRSVRAILDLLGAGAGTHLLEYPSGGGAVAFAAAERGATVDAVVRDARLYAAMREQLVLAGTDGSVTVDRIAEGPDAVAKQRRGVYDAVVSMEMLETMPRRQQRQYLLAVDALLGQGGRASLQTVVRAKAYNRTADLALESLRAYIWPGLHFTTAAEIGKTVDRETDLRVVAQTSAPEHLAASLRLQRITFDGKLRDAAADGYDAVFRRLWVWQFALREAMARLGMIDLAQITLARRNRRGRR
;
A
#
# COMPACT_ATOMS: atom_id res chain seq x y z
N LEU A 1 -0.54 9.22 -23.16
CA LEU A 1 -0.06 7.92 -22.67
C LEU A 1 -1.09 6.81 -22.85
N THR A 2 -2.35 7.01 -22.50
CA THR A 2 -3.41 6.00 -22.68
C THR A 2 -3.47 5.46 -24.11
N ALA A 3 -3.40 6.35 -25.12
CA ALA A 3 -3.36 5.94 -26.53
C ALA A 3 -2.12 5.12 -26.87
N LEU A 4 -0.93 5.54 -26.39
CA LEU A 4 0.32 4.82 -26.59
C LEU A 4 0.31 3.44 -25.94
N LEU A 5 -0.22 3.33 -24.73
CA LEU A 5 -0.36 2.04 -24.05
C LEU A 5 -1.33 1.09 -24.78
N ARG A 6 -2.40 1.62 -25.37
CA ARG A 6 -3.35 0.82 -26.18
C ARG A 6 -2.70 0.27 -27.44
N THR A 7 -1.85 1.05 -28.10
CA THR A 7 -1.16 0.63 -29.33
C THR A 7 0.03 -0.27 -29.09
N GLY A 8 0.42 -0.49 -27.82
CA GLY A 8 1.58 -1.29 -27.46
C GLY A 8 2.92 -0.60 -27.75
N TYR A 9 2.91 0.68 -28.10
CA TYR A 9 4.12 1.43 -28.39
C TYR A 9 4.62 2.19 -27.17
N LEU A 10 5.70 1.68 -26.55
CA LEU A 10 6.51 2.44 -25.59
C LEU A 10 7.95 2.44 -26.11
N PRO A 11 8.56 3.62 -26.26
CA PRO A 11 9.97 3.68 -26.67
C PRO A 11 10.84 2.98 -25.64
N ARG A 12 11.84 2.22 -26.09
CA ARG A 12 12.86 1.65 -25.21
C ARG A 12 13.59 2.79 -24.53
N THR A 13 13.52 2.82 -23.21
CA THR A 13 14.18 3.84 -22.40
C THR A 13 15.66 3.49 -22.20
N ARG A 14 16.56 4.45 -22.48
CA ARG A 14 17.95 4.38 -22.00
C ARG A 14 17.94 4.75 -20.51
N ARG A 15 18.71 4.04 -19.69
CA ARG A 15 18.90 4.42 -18.29
C ARG A 15 19.43 5.85 -18.22
N VAL A 16 18.75 6.68 -17.47
CA VAL A 16 19.21 8.00 -17.02
C VAL A 16 19.49 7.86 -15.53
N ASP A 17 20.53 8.49 -15.02
CA ASP A 17 20.78 8.55 -13.58
C ASP A 17 19.76 9.51 -12.95
N ALA A 18 18.59 8.97 -12.66
CA ALA A 18 17.53 9.68 -11.96
C ALA A 18 17.74 9.59 -10.45
N VAL A 19 17.37 10.65 -9.74
CA VAL A 19 17.32 10.61 -8.27
C VAL A 19 16.32 9.54 -7.86
N ARG A 20 16.82 8.49 -7.19
CA ARG A 20 16.00 7.38 -6.70
C ARG A 20 15.75 7.56 -5.21
N PRO A 21 14.60 7.11 -4.69
CA PRO A 21 14.41 7.01 -3.25
C PRO A 21 15.58 6.25 -2.61
N ALA A 22 16.16 6.78 -1.55
CA ALA A 22 17.26 6.14 -0.84
C ALA A 22 16.82 4.78 -0.27
N THR A 23 15.56 4.70 0.13
CA THR A 23 14.92 3.47 0.64
C THR A 23 13.74 3.11 -0.27
N PRO A 24 13.70 1.88 -0.84
CA PRO A 24 12.59 1.49 -1.70
C PRO A 24 11.23 1.64 -0.99
N GLY A 25 10.31 2.33 -1.65
CA GLY A 25 8.95 2.57 -1.17
C GLY A 25 8.77 3.79 -0.28
N GLU A 26 9.77 4.16 0.51
CA GLU A 26 9.72 5.35 1.34
C GLU A 26 10.16 6.57 0.54
N LEU A 27 9.33 7.60 0.51
CA LEU A 27 9.61 8.84 -0.19
C LEU A 27 10.05 9.93 0.79
N PRO A 28 10.92 10.88 0.36
CA PRO A 28 11.27 12.03 1.17
C PRO A 28 10.02 12.85 1.55
N PRO A 29 9.87 13.27 2.80
CA PRO A 29 8.70 14.02 3.26
C PRO A 29 8.45 15.32 2.49
N ASP A 30 9.50 16.05 2.16
CA ASP A 30 9.48 17.25 1.33
C ASP A 30 8.90 16.97 -0.07
N LEU A 31 9.28 15.85 -0.69
CA LEU A 31 8.71 15.44 -1.95
C LEU A 31 7.22 15.09 -1.83
N VAL A 32 6.83 14.35 -0.78
CA VAL A 32 5.43 13.97 -0.53
C VAL A 32 4.55 15.20 -0.36
N ALA A 33 5.00 16.23 0.32
CA ALA A 33 4.28 17.50 0.51
C ALA A 33 3.92 18.21 -0.80
N HIS A 34 4.62 17.91 -1.89
CA HIS A 34 4.32 18.53 -3.19
C HIS A 34 3.17 17.87 -3.95
N PHE A 35 2.75 16.65 -3.59
CA PHE A 35 1.68 15.96 -4.31
C PHE A 35 0.60 15.32 -3.42
N SER A 36 0.83 15.23 -2.12
CA SER A 36 -0.12 14.67 -1.18
C SER A 36 -1.28 15.62 -0.88
N GLY A 37 -2.43 15.07 -0.50
CA GLY A 37 -3.58 15.83 -0.04
C GLY A 37 -3.43 16.32 1.40
N ASP A 38 -2.77 15.54 2.27
CA ASP A 38 -2.54 15.83 3.68
C ASP A 38 -1.08 16.29 4.00
N GLY A 39 -0.22 16.31 2.99
CA GLY A 39 1.19 16.62 3.15
C GLY A 39 2.06 15.45 3.65
N LEU A 40 1.46 14.31 3.99
CA LEU A 40 2.10 13.16 4.63
C LEU A 40 2.02 11.89 3.80
N SER A 41 0.86 11.66 3.16
CA SER A 41 0.48 10.39 2.59
C SER A 41 0.82 10.33 1.10
N ALA A 42 1.71 9.42 0.73
CA ALA A 42 2.05 9.15 -0.67
C ALA A 42 1.08 8.16 -1.33
N PHE A 43 0.28 7.41 -0.55
CA PHE A 43 -0.63 6.39 -1.03
C PHE A 43 -1.90 6.97 -1.70
N GLN A 44 -2.61 6.11 -2.42
CA GLN A 44 -3.82 6.44 -3.14
C GLN A 44 -5.06 6.35 -2.23
N GLY A 45 -6.09 7.15 -2.53
CA GLY A 45 -7.28 7.25 -1.71
C GLY A 45 -8.53 6.60 -2.32
N HIS A 46 -9.52 6.29 -1.48
CA HIS A 46 -10.87 5.92 -1.88
C HIS A 46 -11.79 7.12 -1.84
N PHE A 47 -12.22 7.61 -2.99
CA PHE A 47 -13.19 8.71 -3.12
C PHE A 47 -14.59 8.26 -2.73
N SER A 48 -15.51 9.19 -2.54
CA SER A 48 -16.91 8.88 -2.41
C SER A 48 -17.42 8.18 -3.68
N THR A 49 -18.23 7.14 -3.51
CA THR A 49 -18.85 6.41 -4.60
C THR A 49 -20.32 6.13 -4.26
N GLY A 50 -21.18 6.15 -5.26
CA GLY A 50 -22.59 5.81 -5.10
C GLY A 50 -22.86 4.32 -5.01
N VAL A 51 -21.90 3.49 -5.41
CA VAL A 51 -22.05 2.04 -5.49
C VAL A 51 -20.79 1.36 -4.97
N ALA A 52 -20.97 0.47 -4.01
CA ALA A 52 -19.98 -0.53 -3.61
C ALA A 52 -20.69 -1.88 -3.48
N THR A 53 -20.30 -2.84 -4.27
CA THR A 53 -20.91 -4.17 -4.30
C THR A 53 -19.98 -5.17 -3.63
N THR A 54 -20.48 -5.86 -2.60
CA THR A 54 -19.73 -6.92 -1.92
C THR A 54 -20.31 -8.28 -2.27
N GLU A 55 -19.46 -9.14 -2.80
CA GLU A 55 -19.77 -10.54 -3.08
C GLU A 55 -18.91 -11.46 -2.25
N ARG A 56 -19.53 -12.53 -1.72
CA ARG A 56 -18.81 -13.61 -1.02
C ARG A 56 -18.33 -14.63 -2.01
N MET A 57 -17.04 -14.60 -2.33
CA MET A 57 -16.41 -15.51 -3.27
C MET A 57 -15.86 -16.74 -2.57
N ARG A 58 -16.08 -17.92 -3.18
CA ARG A 58 -15.44 -19.18 -2.75
C ARG A 58 -14.09 -19.30 -3.42
N VAL A 59 -13.03 -19.35 -2.63
CA VAL A 59 -11.64 -19.43 -3.08
C VAL A 59 -11.03 -20.76 -2.66
N LYS A 60 -10.31 -21.40 -3.59
CA LYS A 60 -9.61 -22.66 -3.32
C LYS A 60 -8.48 -22.45 -2.32
N SER A 61 -8.42 -23.29 -1.28
CA SER A 61 -7.29 -23.27 -0.35
C SER A 61 -6.03 -23.85 -1.02
N HIS A 62 -4.91 -23.21 -0.77
CA HIS A 62 -3.57 -23.62 -1.20
C HIS A 62 -2.70 -24.16 -0.06
N THR A 63 -3.27 -24.30 1.12
CA THR A 63 -2.60 -24.82 2.32
C THR A 63 -2.18 -26.29 2.14
N LYS A 64 -1.06 -26.68 2.73
CA LYS A 64 -0.69 -28.10 2.83
C LYS A 64 -1.78 -28.88 3.56
N GLY A 65 -2.33 -29.91 2.91
CA GLY A 65 -3.41 -30.73 3.49
C GLY A 65 -4.82 -30.18 3.27
N ALA A 66 -5.00 -29.18 2.39
CA ALA A 66 -6.32 -28.68 2.02
C ALA A 66 -7.26 -29.84 1.59
N GLY A 67 -8.44 -29.92 2.22
CA GLY A 67 -9.41 -30.99 2.04
C GLY A 67 -9.09 -32.29 2.81
N ARG A 68 -8.07 -32.27 3.69
CA ARG A 68 -7.72 -33.38 4.58
C ARG A 68 -7.80 -32.96 6.04
N GLY A 69 -8.39 -33.78 6.87
CA GLY A 69 -8.55 -33.50 8.29
C GLY A 69 -9.37 -32.22 8.55
N ARG A 70 -8.79 -31.27 9.27
CA ARG A 70 -9.46 -30.00 9.66
C ARG A 70 -9.27 -28.85 8.68
N GLU A 71 -8.43 -28.99 7.65
CA GLU A 71 -8.19 -27.93 6.67
C GLU A 71 -9.24 -28.00 5.54
N PRO A 72 -10.06 -26.95 5.36
CA PRO A 72 -11.08 -26.94 4.32
C PRO A 72 -10.44 -26.90 2.93
N ARG A 73 -11.12 -27.44 1.92
CA ARG A 73 -10.70 -27.34 0.51
C ARG A 73 -10.76 -25.91 0.00
N ASP A 74 -11.74 -25.18 0.49
CA ASP A 74 -12.04 -23.83 0.05
C ASP A 74 -12.34 -22.96 1.27
N HIS A 75 -12.23 -21.67 1.10
CA HIS A 75 -12.66 -20.66 2.06
C HIS A 75 -13.41 -19.54 1.37
N PHE A 76 -14.03 -18.67 2.12
CA PHE A 76 -14.76 -17.53 1.60
C PHE A 76 -13.93 -16.26 1.79
N VAL A 77 -13.98 -15.39 0.78
CA VAL A 77 -13.40 -14.05 0.76
C VAL A 77 -14.51 -13.09 0.38
N ASP A 78 -14.73 -12.07 1.19
CA ASP A 78 -15.65 -10.98 0.86
C ASP A 78 -14.90 -10.01 -0.09
N VAL A 79 -15.36 -9.92 -1.34
CA VAL A 79 -14.76 -9.05 -2.37
C VAL A 79 -15.69 -7.87 -2.60
N THR A 80 -15.17 -6.66 -2.36
CA THR A 80 -15.91 -5.41 -2.58
C THR A 80 -15.35 -4.70 -3.80
N GLU A 81 -16.20 -4.51 -4.80
CA GLU A 81 -15.91 -3.68 -5.97
C GLU A 81 -16.49 -2.29 -5.78
N PHE A 82 -15.65 -1.27 -5.88
CA PHE A 82 -16.09 0.12 -5.85
C PHE A 82 -16.48 0.59 -7.25
N GLY A 83 -17.61 1.26 -7.35
CA GLY A 83 -17.99 1.99 -8.55
C GLY A 83 -17.14 3.23 -8.76
N SER A 84 -17.44 4.01 -9.80
CA SER A 84 -16.70 5.24 -10.11
C SER A 84 -16.80 6.26 -8.98
N PRO A 85 -15.75 7.07 -8.76
CA PRO A 85 -15.82 8.24 -7.89
C PRO A 85 -16.96 9.19 -8.33
N LEU A 86 -17.78 9.64 -7.39
CA LEU A 86 -18.85 10.60 -7.65
C LEU A 86 -18.29 11.96 -8.02
N GLU A 87 -17.31 12.42 -7.23
CA GLU A 87 -16.58 13.66 -7.41
C GLU A 87 -15.11 13.42 -7.10
N SER A 88 -14.24 14.06 -7.85
CA SER A 88 -12.80 13.97 -7.61
C SER A 88 -12.10 15.22 -8.11
N ASP A 89 -11.95 16.20 -7.24
CA ASP A 89 -11.11 17.37 -7.45
C ASP A 89 -9.90 17.37 -6.47
N ARG A 90 -9.10 18.44 -6.47
CA ARG A 90 -7.90 18.52 -5.63
C ARG A 90 -8.23 18.53 -4.14
N ALA A 91 -9.35 19.12 -3.74
CA ALA A 91 -9.78 19.19 -2.36
C ALA A 91 -10.16 17.80 -1.81
N ASP A 92 -10.67 16.92 -2.67
CA ASP A 92 -11.13 15.57 -2.27
C ASP A 92 -9.98 14.59 -1.99
N LEU A 93 -8.74 14.88 -2.43
CA LEU A 93 -7.62 13.94 -2.30
C LEU A 93 -7.31 13.59 -0.84
N LYS A 94 -7.30 14.59 0.05
CA LYS A 94 -7.10 14.39 1.49
C LYS A 94 -8.19 13.50 2.09
N ASP A 95 -9.44 13.80 1.76
CA ASP A 95 -10.59 13.05 2.27
C ASP A 95 -10.60 11.62 1.74
N ALA A 96 -10.21 11.40 0.49
CA ALA A 96 -10.07 10.08 -0.09
C ALA A 96 -8.98 9.25 0.62
N GLN A 97 -7.82 9.85 0.93
CA GLN A 97 -6.76 9.22 1.70
C GLN A 97 -7.22 8.88 3.12
N THR A 98 -7.91 9.82 3.78
CA THR A 98 -8.49 9.59 5.11
C THR A 98 -9.52 8.45 5.10
N ARG A 99 -10.39 8.36 4.07
CA ARG A 99 -11.35 7.25 3.93
C ARG A 99 -10.66 5.90 3.78
N SER A 100 -9.57 5.83 3.00
CA SER A 100 -8.78 4.59 2.86
C SER A 100 -8.24 4.11 4.21
N VAL A 101 -7.69 5.02 5.01
CA VAL A 101 -7.18 4.69 6.35
C VAL A 101 -8.32 4.25 7.27
N ARG A 102 -9.42 5.00 7.30
CA ARG A 102 -10.59 4.67 8.13
C ARG A 102 -11.16 3.30 7.81
N ALA A 103 -11.32 2.98 6.52
CA ALA A 103 -11.82 1.67 6.08
C ALA A 103 -10.94 0.52 6.57
N ILE A 104 -9.62 0.67 6.51
CA ILE A 104 -8.67 -0.32 7.03
C ILE A 104 -8.81 -0.48 8.54
N LEU A 105 -8.84 0.62 9.28
CA LEU A 105 -8.96 0.59 10.74
C LEU A 105 -10.30 -0.01 11.19
N ASP A 106 -11.38 0.24 10.45
CA ASP A 106 -12.70 -0.35 10.70
C ASP A 106 -12.70 -1.86 10.47
N LEU A 107 -12.10 -2.33 9.37
CA LEU A 107 -11.95 -3.77 9.05
C LEU A 107 -11.11 -4.52 10.09
N LEU A 108 -10.15 -3.84 10.69
CA LEU A 108 -9.31 -4.40 11.74
C LEU A 108 -9.93 -4.30 13.13
N GLY A 109 -10.97 -3.48 13.30
CA GLY A 109 -11.55 -3.15 14.60
C GLY A 109 -10.57 -2.39 15.50
N ALA A 110 -9.69 -1.57 14.89
CA ALA A 110 -8.65 -0.85 15.60
C ALA A 110 -9.21 0.30 16.45
N GLY A 111 -8.87 0.32 17.73
CA GLY A 111 -9.31 1.30 18.70
C GLY A 111 -8.69 1.06 20.08
N ALA A 112 -9.34 1.49 21.14
CA ALA A 112 -8.85 1.33 22.50
C ALA A 112 -8.51 -0.14 22.82
N GLY A 113 -7.32 -0.36 23.38
CA GLY A 113 -6.79 -1.69 23.69
C GLY A 113 -6.18 -2.44 22.51
N THR A 114 -6.18 -1.88 21.30
CA THR A 114 -5.49 -2.46 20.14
C THR A 114 -4.03 -2.04 20.14
N HIS A 115 -3.10 -2.99 20.03
CA HIS A 115 -1.70 -2.73 19.71
C HIS A 115 -1.47 -2.92 18.21
N LEU A 116 -1.27 -1.81 17.49
CA LEU A 116 -1.16 -1.76 16.04
C LEU A 116 0.28 -1.50 15.60
N LEU A 117 0.72 -2.19 14.54
CA LEU A 117 1.96 -1.89 13.84
C LEU A 117 1.67 -1.33 12.44
N GLU A 118 2.17 -0.14 12.14
CA GLU A 118 2.28 0.36 10.77
C GLU A 118 3.67 0.04 10.21
N TYR A 119 3.75 -0.90 9.26
CA TYR A 119 5.04 -1.36 8.74
C TYR A 119 5.01 -1.85 7.29
N PRO A 120 5.88 -1.33 6.44
CA PRO A 120 6.63 -0.08 6.62
C PRO A 120 5.68 1.10 6.68
N SER A 121 6.00 2.09 7.52
CA SER A 121 5.20 3.31 7.58
C SER A 121 5.54 4.23 6.41
N GLY A 122 4.51 4.77 5.76
CA GLY A 122 4.60 5.67 4.61
C GLY A 122 4.34 7.14 4.95
N GLY A 123 4.58 7.55 6.21
CA GLY A 123 4.36 8.94 6.66
C GLY A 123 3.49 9.06 7.91
N GLY A 124 3.02 7.92 8.47
CA GLY A 124 2.33 7.89 9.76
C GLY A 124 0.82 8.17 9.70
N ALA A 125 0.21 8.32 8.54
CA ALA A 125 -1.23 8.59 8.46
C ALA A 125 -2.09 7.53 9.15
N VAL A 126 -1.70 6.27 9.07
CA VAL A 126 -2.37 5.16 9.78
C VAL A 126 -2.12 5.27 11.28
N ALA A 127 -0.86 5.53 11.68
CA ALA A 127 -0.47 5.63 13.08
C ALA A 127 -1.24 6.73 13.80
N PHE A 128 -1.30 7.92 13.22
CA PHE A 128 -2.05 9.04 13.79
C PHE A 128 -3.55 8.73 13.89
N ALA A 129 -4.16 8.24 12.82
CA ALA A 129 -5.59 7.93 12.83
C ALA A 129 -5.95 6.78 13.79
N ALA A 130 -5.07 5.81 14.00
CA ALA A 130 -5.27 4.73 14.97
C ALA A 130 -5.12 5.24 16.42
N ALA A 131 -4.14 6.11 16.67
CA ALA A 131 -3.96 6.75 17.97
C ALA A 131 -5.17 7.62 18.38
N GLU A 132 -5.73 8.38 17.42
CA GLU A 132 -6.99 9.14 17.63
C GLU A 132 -8.17 8.24 18.05
N ARG A 133 -8.14 6.96 17.69
CA ARG A 133 -9.12 5.95 18.10
C ARG A 133 -8.77 5.28 19.44
N GLY A 134 -7.68 5.67 20.08
CA GLY A 134 -7.21 5.11 21.35
C GLY A 134 -6.36 3.84 21.24
N ALA A 135 -5.87 3.51 20.05
CA ALA A 135 -4.90 2.42 19.87
C ALA A 135 -3.50 2.84 20.34
N THR A 136 -2.72 1.86 20.81
CA THR A 136 -1.25 2.01 20.95
C THR A 136 -0.59 1.61 19.63
N VAL A 137 0.28 2.44 19.10
CA VAL A 137 0.82 2.24 17.76
C VAL A 137 2.34 2.25 17.75
N ASP A 138 2.91 1.26 17.09
CA ASP A 138 4.30 1.29 16.64
C ASP A 138 4.33 1.59 15.14
N ALA A 139 5.09 2.60 14.73
CA ALA A 139 5.35 2.91 13.33
C ALA A 139 6.82 2.65 13.01
N VAL A 140 7.10 1.80 12.04
CA VAL A 140 8.47 1.44 11.68
C VAL A 140 8.82 1.99 10.32
N VAL A 141 9.88 2.80 10.27
CA VAL A 141 10.45 3.39 9.05
C VAL A 141 11.90 2.95 8.86
N ARG A 142 12.40 3.08 7.64
CA ARG A 142 13.79 2.75 7.29
C ARG A 142 14.61 4.00 6.98
N ASP A 143 13.98 5.01 6.38
CA ASP A 143 14.62 6.27 6.01
C ASP A 143 14.79 7.19 7.23
N ALA A 144 15.97 7.79 7.38
CA ALA A 144 16.29 8.64 8.52
C ALA A 144 15.54 9.99 8.50
N ARG A 145 15.26 10.53 7.29
CA ARG A 145 14.54 11.81 7.15
C ARG A 145 13.07 11.62 7.48
N LEU A 146 12.48 10.52 7.00
CA LEU A 146 11.11 10.17 7.34
C LEU A 146 10.94 9.93 8.85
N TYR A 147 11.90 9.25 9.48
CA TYR A 147 11.92 9.07 10.94
C TYR A 147 11.92 10.41 11.68
N ALA A 148 12.79 11.34 11.28
CA ALA A 148 12.88 12.66 11.92
C ALA A 148 11.58 13.46 11.74
N ALA A 149 11.05 13.50 10.51
CA ALA A 149 9.79 14.21 10.20
C ALA A 149 8.59 13.64 10.97
N MET A 150 8.46 12.32 11.07
CA MET A 150 7.38 11.70 11.82
C MET A 150 7.46 12.02 13.31
N ARG A 151 8.66 11.99 13.90
CA ARG A 151 8.84 12.37 15.31
C ARG A 151 8.47 13.83 15.59
N GLU A 152 8.84 14.74 14.72
CA GLU A 152 8.44 16.15 14.84
C GLU A 152 6.92 16.28 14.80
N GLN A 153 6.26 15.58 13.90
CA GLN A 153 4.81 15.63 13.79
C GLN A 153 4.09 15.01 14.98
N LEU A 154 4.61 13.94 15.58
CA LEU A 154 4.05 13.36 16.81
C LEU A 154 4.00 14.40 17.95
N VAL A 155 5.09 15.15 18.12
CA VAL A 155 5.15 16.20 19.14
C VAL A 155 4.14 17.32 18.83
N LEU A 156 4.03 17.75 17.57
CA LEU A 156 3.07 18.78 17.16
C LEU A 156 1.61 18.33 17.31
N ALA A 157 1.33 17.05 17.09
CA ALA A 157 -0.01 16.47 17.22
C ALA A 157 -0.38 16.08 18.66
N GLY A 158 0.57 16.09 19.61
CA GLY A 158 0.35 15.66 21.00
C GLY A 158 0.00 14.17 21.12
N THR A 159 0.47 13.34 20.18
CA THR A 159 0.19 11.88 20.14
C THR A 159 1.39 11.03 20.52
N ASP A 160 2.48 11.64 20.99
CA ASP A 160 3.74 11.00 21.40
C ASP A 160 3.58 10.00 22.55
N GLY A 161 2.50 10.10 23.34
CA GLY A 161 2.17 9.11 24.37
C GLY A 161 1.52 7.82 23.84
N SER A 162 0.99 7.81 22.60
CA SER A 162 0.26 6.68 22.01
C SER A 162 0.95 6.08 20.79
N VAL A 163 1.88 6.80 20.19
CA VAL A 163 2.60 6.38 18.99
C VAL A 163 4.11 6.35 19.24
N THR A 164 4.72 5.21 19.01
CA THR A 164 6.18 5.05 18.99
C THR A 164 6.66 4.96 17.55
N VAL A 165 7.64 5.78 17.16
CA VAL A 165 8.30 5.66 15.86
C VAL A 165 9.68 5.05 16.05
N ASP A 166 9.94 3.98 15.31
CA ASP A 166 11.23 3.29 15.31
C ASP A 166 11.85 3.29 13.92
N ARG A 167 13.16 3.44 13.89
CA ARG A 167 13.94 3.30 12.67
C ARG A 167 14.64 1.95 12.64
N ILE A 168 14.22 1.08 11.72
CA ILE A 168 14.84 -0.23 11.49
C ILE A 168 15.29 -0.29 10.04
N ALA A 169 16.60 -0.16 9.82
CA ALA A 169 17.19 -0.13 8.47
C ALA A 169 17.20 -1.51 7.78
N GLU A 170 17.19 -2.57 8.57
CA GLU A 170 17.21 -3.96 8.12
C GLU A 170 15.86 -4.34 7.46
N GLY A 171 15.83 -5.49 6.80
CA GLY A 171 14.64 -5.99 6.11
C GLY A 171 13.52 -6.46 7.06
N PRO A 172 12.39 -6.92 6.50
CA PRO A 172 11.21 -7.33 7.25
C PRO A 172 11.48 -8.37 8.35
N ASP A 173 12.43 -9.26 8.11
CA ASP A 173 12.79 -10.33 9.06
C ASP A 173 13.36 -9.79 10.39
N ALA A 174 14.01 -8.63 10.37
CA ALA A 174 14.58 -8.04 11.58
C ALA A 174 13.47 -7.58 12.55
N VAL A 175 12.46 -6.89 12.03
CA VAL A 175 11.29 -6.45 12.82
C VAL A 175 10.55 -7.67 13.39
N ALA A 176 10.31 -8.69 12.56
CA ALA A 176 9.61 -9.90 12.97
C ALA A 176 10.37 -10.71 14.04
N LYS A 177 11.70 -10.71 14.03
CA LYS A 177 12.51 -11.38 15.06
C LYS A 177 12.41 -10.69 16.41
N GLN A 178 12.38 -9.35 16.42
CA GLN A 178 12.35 -8.55 17.65
C GLN A 178 10.96 -8.52 18.29
N ARG A 179 9.87 -8.60 17.49
CA ARG A 179 8.49 -8.28 17.90
C ARG A 179 7.49 -9.38 17.55
N ARG A 180 7.92 -10.64 17.67
CA ARG A 180 7.10 -11.79 17.29
C ARG A 180 5.84 -11.93 18.16
N GLY A 181 4.67 -12.00 17.53
CA GLY A 181 3.41 -12.26 18.21
C GLY A 181 2.90 -11.13 19.09
N VAL A 182 3.38 -9.91 18.86
CA VAL A 182 3.12 -8.74 19.72
C VAL A 182 1.85 -8.00 19.33
N TYR A 183 1.50 -7.96 18.02
CA TYR A 183 0.50 -7.05 17.51
C TYR A 183 -0.87 -7.69 17.30
N ASP A 184 -1.92 -6.95 17.64
CA ASP A 184 -3.31 -7.27 17.31
C ASP A 184 -3.60 -6.92 15.85
N ALA A 185 -2.96 -5.87 15.34
CA ALA A 185 -3.13 -5.40 13.98
C ALA A 185 -1.80 -5.03 13.31
N VAL A 186 -1.65 -5.36 12.02
CA VAL A 186 -0.54 -4.90 11.16
C VAL A 186 -1.10 -4.24 9.91
N VAL A 187 -0.64 -3.03 9.60
CA VAL A 187 -1.07 -2.25 8.43
C VAL A 187 0.11 -1.84 7.57
N SER A 188 -0.09 -1.84 6.26
CA SER A 188 0.85 -1.28 5.28
C SER A 188 0.08 -0.61 4.15
N MET A 189 0.55 0.59 3.74
CA MET A 189 -0.06 1.41 2.70
C MET A 189 0.89 1.53 1.50
N GLU A 190 0.59 0.79 0.42
CA GLU A 190 1.29 0.84 -0.88
C GLU A 190 2.82 0.65 -0.82
N MET A 191 3.27 -0.18 0.12
CA MET A 191 4.68 -0.52 0.26
C MET A 191 5.01 -1.90 -0.30
N LEU A 192 4.02 -2.82 -0.38
CA LEU A 192 4.22 -4.19 -0.84
C LEU A 192 4.72 -4.22 -2.30
N GLU A 193 4.06 -3.50 -3.19
CA GLU A 193 4.42 -3.45 -4.62
C GLU A 193 5.77 -2.80 -4.90
N THR A 194 6.31 -1.99 -3.98
CA THR A 194 7.63 -1.38 -4.13
C THR A 194 8.77 -2.37 -3.88
N MET A 195 8.46 -3.55 -3.37
CA MET A 195 9.39 -4.62 -3.08
C MET A 195 9.50 -5.59 -4.26
N PRO A 196 10.71 -6.11 -4.58
CA PRO A 196 10.86 -7.23 -5.50
C PRO A 196 10.09 -8.46 -4.98
N ARG A 197 9.62 -9.33 -5.88
CA ARG A 197 8.79 -10.51 -5.56
C ARG A 197 9.31 -11.35 -4.37
N ARG A 198 10.63 -11.54 -4.28
CA ARG A 198 11.23 -12.28 -3.16
C ARG A 198 11.01 -11.56 -1.82
N GLN A 199 11.16 -10.24 -1.81
CA GLN A 199 10.96 -9.44 -0.60
C GLN A 199 9.47 -9.35 -0.23
N GLN A 200 8.54 -9.28 -1.22
CA GLN A 200 7.10 -9.36 -0.95
C GLN A 200 6.75 -10.65 -0.18
N ARG A 201 7.32 -11.79 -0.60
CA ARG A 201 7.13 -13.05 0.10
C ARG A 201 7.70 -13.00 1.54
N GLN A 202 8.91 -12.49 1.73
CA GLN A 202 9.52 -12.33 3.06
C GLN A 202 8.69 -11.40 3.95
N TYR A 203 8.17 -10.32 3.38
CA TYR A 203 7.28 -9.41 4.09
C TYR A 203 5.99 -10.09 4.57
N LEU A 204 5.33 -10.88 3.74
CA LEU A 204 4.13 -11.62 4.14
C LEU A 204 4.40 -12.65 5.25
N LEU A 205 5.58 -13.30 5.24
CA LEU A 205 6.03 -14.17 6.32
C LEU A 205 6.30 -13.38 7.62
N ALA A 206 6.86 -12.18 7.49
CA ALA A 206 7.09 -11.30 8.63
C ALA A 206 5.77 -10.82 9.25
N VAL A 207 4.77 -10.46 8.43
CA VAL A 207 3.42 -10.09 8.91
C VAL A 207 2.80 -11.23 9.74
N ASP A 208 2.91 -12.48 9.28
CA ASP A 208 2.43 -13.63 10.05
C ASP A 208 3.14 -13.78 11.39
N ALA A 209 4.46 -13.60 11.40
CA ALA A 209 5.24 -13.70 12.63
C ALA A 209 4.98 -12.56 13.64
N LEU A 210 4.65 -11.36 13.16
CA LEU A 210 4.36 -10.17 13.96
C LEU A 210 3.01 -10.24 14.68
N LEU A 211 2.01 -10.86 14.03
CA LEU A 211 0.65 -10.94 14.56
C LEU A 211 0.53 -11.89 15.75
N GLY A 212 -0.12 -11.43 16.80
CA GLY A 212 -0.55 -12.21 17.94
C GLY A 212 -1.68 -13.19 17.62
N GLN A 213 -2.16 -13.90 18.64
CA GLN A 213 -3.30 -14.81 18.52
C GLN A 213 -4.57 -14.01 18.22
N GLY A 214 -5.28 -14.33 17.15
CA GLY A 214 -6.47 -13.61 16.70
C GLY A 214 -6.18 -12.32 15.94
N GLY A 215 -4.91 -11.94 15.80
CA GLY A 215 -4.50 -10.73 15.09
C GLY A 215 -4.85 -10.75 13.60
N ARG A 216 -4.99 -9.56 13.04
CA ARG A 216 -5.35 -9.31 11.65
C ARG A 216 -4.35 -8.36 11.00
N ALA A 217 -4.19 -8.46 9.68
CA ALA A 217 -3.45 -7.47 8.91
C ALA A 217 -4.29 -6.92 7.77
N SER A 218 -4.05 -5.68 7.38
CA SER A 218 -4.60 -5.10 6.17
C SER A 218 -3.53 -4.39 5.37
N LEU A 219 -3.47 -4.72 4.09
CA LEU A 219 -2.48 -4.21 3.15
C LEU A 219 -3.20 -3.48 2.03
N GLN A 220 -2.97 -2.17 1.90
CA GLN A 220 -3.32 -1.47 0.66
C GLN A 220 -2.15 -1.60 -0.31
N THR A 221 -2.42 -2.02 -1.54
CA THR A 221 -1.37 -2.23 -2.54
C THR A 221 -1.92 -2.11 -3.96
N VAL A 222 -1.07 -1.67 -4.89
CA VAL A 222 -1.40 -1.70 -6.31
C VAL A 222 -1.10 -3.09 -6.86
N VAL A 223 -2.10 -3.69 -7.49
CA VAL A 223 -2.03 -5.05 -8.02
C VAL A 223 -2.21 -5.09 -9.54
N ARG A 224 -1.76 -6.18 -10.17
CA ARG A 224 -2.12 -6.48 -11.57
C ARG A 224 -3.61 -6.75 -11.66
N ALA A 225 -4.25 -6.11 -12.64
CA ALA A 225 -5.65 -6.30 -12.96
C ALA A 225 -5.84 -7.12 -14.25
N LYS A 226 -7.08 -7.37 -14.62
CA LYS A 226 -7.44 -8.32 -15.69
C LYS A 226 -6.87 -7.95 -17.07
N ALA A 227 -6.77 -6.65 -17.39
CA ALA A 227 -6.25 -6.18 -18.68
C ALA A 227 -4.72 -6.03 -18.73
N TYR A 228 -4.01 -6.50 -17.69
CA TYR A 228 -2.55 -6.44 -17.67
C TYR A 228 -1.95 -7.27 -18.81
N ASN A 229 -1.05 -6.66 -19.57
CA ASN A 229 -0.48 -7.26 -20.77
C ASN A 229 1.00 -6.86 -20.95
N ARG A 230 1.62 -7.27 -22.08
CA ARG A 230 3.02 -6.95 -22.38
C ARG A 230 3.33 -5.45 -22.36
N THR A 231 2.40 -4.60 -22.77
CA THR A 231 2.59 -3.14 -22.71
C THR A 231 2.71 -2.64 -21.29
N ALA A 232 1.95 -3.23 -20.37
CA ALA A 232 2.07 -2.96 -18.95
C ALA A 232 3.43 -3.44 -18.39
N ASP A 233 3.99 -4.56 -18.87
CA ASP A 233 5.35 -4.98 -18.50
C ASP A 233 6.40 -3.96 -18.95
N LEU A 234 6.31 -3.41 -20.17
CA LEU A 234 7.21 -2.36 -20.64
C LEU A 234 7.08 -1.06 -19.83
N ALA A 235 5.84 -0.70 -19.44
CA ALA A 235 5.61 0.43 -18.55
C ALA A 235 6.25 0.20 -17.17
N LEU A 236 6.09 -0.99 -16.63
CA LEU A 236 6.71 -1.39 -15.36
C LEU A 236 8.25 -1.37 -15.43
N GLU A 237 8.85 -1.86 -16.52
CA GLU A 237 10.30 -1.77 -16.74
C GLU A 237 10.80 -0.34 -16.75
N SER A 238 10.06 0.57 -17.38
CA SER A 238 10.37 2.00 -17.38
C SER A 238 10.28 2.61 -15.98
N LEU A 239 9.24 2.29 -15.21
CA LEU A 239 9.12 2.73 -13.81
C LEU A 239 10.27 2.21 -12.94
N ARG A 240 10.69 0.96 -13.13
CA ARG A 240 11.85 0.38 -12.44
C ARG A 240 13.16 1.07 -12.81
N ALA A 241 13.32 1.42 -14.07
CA ALA A 241 14.55 2.06 -14.55
C ALA A 241 14.75 3.45 -13.95
N TYR A 242 13.68 4.21 -13.77
CA TYR A 242 13.79 5.62 -13.42
C TYR A 242 13.33 5.97 -12.01
N ILE A 243 12.35 5.25 -11.43
CA ILE A 243 11.72 5.64 -10.18
C ILE A 243 11.94 4.59 -9.09
N TRP A 244 11.37 3.37 -9.25
CA TRP A 244 11.38 2.32 -8.23
C TRP A 244 12.00 1.02 -8.74
N PRO A 245 13.29 0.78 -8.52
CA PRO A 245 13.97 -0.43 -9.00
C PRO A 245 13.34 -1.74 -8.52
N GLY A 246 12.70 -1.73 -7.36
CA GLY A 246 12.04 -2.90 -6.77
C GLY A 246 10.59 -3.09 -7.18
N LEU A 247 9.97 -2.13 -7.90
CA LEU A 247 8.54 -2.15 -8.20
C LEU A 247 8.11 -3.45 -8.87
N HIS A 248 7.12 -4.13 -8.28
CA HIS A 248 6.61 -5.39 -8.80
C HIS A 248 5.12 -5.54 -8.49
N PHE A 249 4.28 -5.41 -9.50
CA PHE A 249 2.86 -5.65 -9.35
C PHE A 249 2.56 -7.16 -9.38
N THR A 250 1.98 -7.66 -8.30
CA THR A 250 1.51 -9.05 -8.13
C THR A 250 -0.02 -9.04 -8.20
N THR A 251 -0.67 -10.10 -8.67
CA THR A 251 -2.13 -10.18 -8.60
C THR A 251 -2.60 -10.44 -7.16
N ALA A 252 -3.80 -9.97 -6.80
CA ALA A 252 -4.39 -10.27 -5.49
C ALA A 252 -4.51 -11.78 -5.25
N ALA A 253 -4.82 -12.56 -6.28
CA ALA A 253 -4.87 -14.02 -6.22
C ALA A 253 -3.50 -14.65 -5.91
N GLU A 254 -2.40 -14.13 -6.48
CA GLU A 254 -1.04 -14.61 -6.18
C GLU A 254 -0.61 -14.25 -4.75
N ILE A 255 -0.99 -13.06 -4.26
CA ILE A 255 -0.78 -12.66 -2.86
C ILE A 255 -1.52 -13.64 -1.95
N GLY A 256 -2.82 -13.87 -2.19
CA GLY A 256 -3.64 -14.81 -1.44
C GLY A 256 -3.08 -16.24 -1.45
N LYS A 257 -2.59 -16.70 -2.61
CA LYS A 257 -1.95 -18.02 -2.74
C LYS A 257 -0.66 -18.11 -1.92
N THR A 258 0.16 -17.07 -1.90
CA THR A 258 1.40 -17.01 -1.12
C THR A 258 1.08 -17.04 0.37
N VAL A 259 0.15 -16.20 0.81
CA VAL A 259 -0.32 -16.16 2.20
C VAL A 259 -0.83 -17.53 2.64
N ASP A 260 -1.74 -18.13 1.88
CA ASP A 260 -2.37 -19.41 2.24
C ASP A 260 -1.40 -20.60 2.24
N ARG A 261 -0.36 -20.57 1.40
CA ARG A 261 0.64 -21.66 1.32
C ARG A 261 1.74 -21.57 2.36
N GLU A 262 2.16 -20.36 2.71
CA GLU A 262 3.43 -20.13 3.41
C GLU A 262 3.26 -19.56 4.80
N THR A 263 2.05 -19.10 5.16
CA THR A 263 1.75 -18.50 6.46
C THR A 263 0.60 -19.21 7.17
N ASP A 264 0.35 -18.86 8.41
CA ASP A 264 -0.86 -19.26 9.15
C ASP A 264 -2.03 -18.26 8.94
N LEU A 265 -1.88 -17.35 7.99
CA LEU A 265 -2.90 -16.37 7.63
C LEU A 265 -3.75 -16.84 6.43
N ARG A 266 -4.83 -16.13 6.19
CA ARG A 266 -5.75 -16.28 5.07
C ARG A 266 -6.35 -14.94 4.70
N VAL A 267 -6.55 -14.69 3.41
CA VAL A 267 -7.35 -13.54 2.95
C VAL A 267 -8.80 -13.76 3.35
N VAL A 268 -9.40 -12.78 4.01
CA VAL A 268 -10.81 -12.81 4.44
C VAL A 268 -11.64 -11.74 3.75
N ALA A 269 -11.02 -10.63 3.35
CA ALA A 269 -11.67 -9.58 2.57
C ALA A 269 -10.69 -8.96 1.58
N GLN A 270 -11.21 -8.44 0.47
CA GLN A 270 -10.47 -7.75 -0.56
C GLN A 270 -11.33 -6.67 -1.20
N THR A 271 -10.72 -5.53 -1.56
CA THR A 271 -11.37 -4.50 -2.38
C THR A 271 -10.75 -4.43 -3.77
N SER A 272 -11.50 -3.85 -4.73
CA SER A 272 -11.07 -3.49 -6.07
C SER A 272 -11.57 -2.08 -6.38
N ALA A 273 -10.67 -1.15 -6.73
CA ALA A 273 -11.00 0.26 -6.93
C ALA A 273 -10.14 0.92 -8.03
N PRO A 274 -10.16 0.43 -9.29
CA PRO A 274 -9.27 0.89 -10.35
C PRO A 274 -9.51 2.35 -10.75
N GLU A 275 -10.77 2.80 -10.74
CA GLU A 275 -11.12 4.19 -11.09
C GLU A 275 -10.70 5.17 -9.98
N HIS A 276 -10.72 4.75 -8.71
CA HIS A 276 -10.19 5.52 -7.59
C HIS A 276 -8.67 5.66 -7.68
N LEU A 277 -7.96 4.60 -8.09
CA LEU A 277 -6.53 4.65 -8.38
C LEU A 277 -6.22 5.69 -9.47
N ALA A 278 -6.98 5.65 -10.57
CA ALA A 278 -6.81 6.58 -11.67
C ALA A 278 -7.07 8.04 -11.24
N ALA A 279 -8.12 8.27 -10.45
CA ALA A 279 -8.49 9.59 -9.93
C ALA A 279 -7.40 10.13 -8.98
N SER A 280 -6.94 9.31 -8.01
CA SER A 280 -5.86 9.68 -7.10
C SER A 280 -4.58 10.08 -7.83
N LEU A 281 -4.12 9.24 -8.77
CA LEU A 281 -2.90 9.50 -9.55
C LEU A 281 -3.01 10.77 -10.39
N ARG A 282 -4.20 11.01 -10.98
CA ARG A 282 -4.49 12.25 -11.70
C ARG A 282 -4.38 13.48 -10.79
N LEU A 283 -4.98 13.42 -9.61
CA LEU A 283 -4.99 14.53 -8.67
C LEU A 283 -3.62 14.78 -8.06
N GLN A 284 -2.87 13.75 -7.71
CA GLN A 284 -1.48 13.85 -7.27
C GLN A 284 -0.60 14.52 -8.35
N ARG A 285 -0.80 14.13 -9.63
CA ARG A 285 -0.10 14.74 -10.75
C ARG A 285 -0.44 16.22 -10.89
N ILE A 286 -1.72 16.60 -10.82
CA ILE A 286 -2.17 17.99 -10.93
C ILE A 286 -1.63 18.81 -9.75
N THR A 287 -1.61 18.25 -8.54
CA THR A 287 -1.07 18.91 -7.36
C THR A 287 0.43 19.15 -7.50
N PHE A 288 1.18 18.13 -7.95
CA PHE A 288 2.61 18.24 -8.20
C PHE A 288 2.93 19.26 -9.31
N ASP A 289 2.18 19.25 -10.42
CA ASP A 289 2.32 20.22 -11.52
C ASP A 289 2.12 21.66 -11.04
N GLY A 290 1.19 21.88 -10.12
CA GLY A 290 0.96 23.18 -9.51
C GLY A 290 2.09 23.66 -8.57
N LYS A 291 2.92 22.73 -8.08
CA LYS A 291 4.02 22.98 -7.12
C LYS A 291 5.42 22.78 -7.72
N LEU A 292 5.57 22.82 -9.05
CA LEU A 292 6.87 22.59 -9.70
C LEU A 292 7.95 23.62 -9.32
N ARG A 293 7.57 24.86 -8.95
CA ARG A 293 8.51 25.89 -8.49
C ARG A 293 8.99 25.59 -7.09
N ASP A 294 8.10 25.18 -6.20
CA ASP A 294 8.42 24.82 -4.82
C ASP A 294 9.33 23.59 -4.80
N ALA A 295 9.00 22.55 -5.59
CA ALA A 295 9.85 21.39 -5.77
C ALA A 295 11.24 21.72 -6.33
N ALA A 296 11.35 22.77 -7.19
CA ALA A 296 12.64 23.25 -7.66
C ALA A 296 13.45 23.93 -6.55
N ALA A 297 12.78 24.69 -5.67
CA ALA A 297 13.42 25.33 -4.52
C ALA A 297 13.97 24.31 -3.52
N ASP A 298 13.29 23.16 -3.37
CA ASP A 298 13.72 22.03 -2.53
C ASP A 298 14.80 21.15 -3.19
N GLY A 299 15.31 21.56 -4.36
CA GLY A 299 16.45 20.90 -5.02
C GLY A 299 16.09 19.83 -6.04
N TYR A 300 14.80 19.59 -6.31
CA TYR A 300 14.37 18.67 -7.36
C TYR A 300 14.56 19.29 -8.75
N ASP A 301 15.53 18.82 -9.51
CA ASP A 301 15.89 19.36 -10.82
C ASP A 301 14.79 19.15 -11.89
N ALA A 302 14.98 19.74 -13.05
CA ALA A 302 14.01 19.69 -14.14
C ALA A 302 13.79 18.26 -14.67
N VAL A 303 14.81 17.41 -14.65
CA VAL A 303 14.73 16.01 -15.11
C VAL A 303 13.89 15.21 -14.12
N PHE A 304 14.19 15.34 -12.84
CA PHE A 304 13.41 14.70 -11.77
C PHE A 304 11.93 15.10 -11.84
N ARG A 305 11.62 16.39 -11.91
CA ARG A 305 10.24 16.86 -11.95
C ARG A 305 9.47 16.32 -13.17
N ARG A 306 10.09 16.24 -14.35
CA ARG A 306 9.48 15.64 -15.54
C ARG A 306 9.24 14.14 -15.38
N LEU A 307 10.18 13.42 -14.79
CA LEU A 307 10.03 11.98 -14.49
C LEU A 307 8.91 11.75 -13.47
N TRP A 308 8.78 12.66 -12.50
CA TRP A 308 7.74 12.54 -11.47
C TRP A 308 6.34 12.76 -12.04
N VAL A 309 6.13 13.78 -12.86
CA VAL A 309 4.89 13.99 -13.62
C VAL A 309 4.59 12.79 -14.54
N TRP A 310 5.62 12.29 -15.22
CA TRP A 310 5.49 11.17 -16.14
C TRP A 310 5.08 9.87 -15.43
N GLN A 311 5.64 9.55 -14.27
CA GLN A 311 5.27 8.33 -13.53
C GLN A 311 3.80 8.36 -13.09
N PHE A 312 3.30 9.51 -12.62
CA PHE A 312 1.88 9.65 -12.30
C PHE A 312 1.01 9.41 -13.54
N ALA A 313 1.31 10.08 -14.65
CA ALA A 313 0.56 9.96 -15.89
C ALA A 313 0.60 8.53 -16.47
N LEU A 314 1.72 7.81 -16.33
CA LEU A 314 1.87 6.44 -16.81
C LEU A 314 1.02 5.48 -15.96
N ARG A 315 1.09 5.57 -14.65
CA ARG A 315 0.29 4.76 -13.72
C ARG A 315 -1.22 5.10 -13.86
N GLU A 316 -1.59 6.38 -13.99
CA GLU A 316 -2.97 6.80 -14.30
C GLU A 316 -3.49 6.12 -15.57
N ALA A 317 -2.71 6.13 -16.65
CA ALA A 317 -3.09 5.50 -17.90
C ALA A 317 -3.24 3.97 -17.77
N MET A 318 -2.36 3.31 -17.01
CA MET A 318 -2.47 1.88 -16.73
C MET A 318 -3.75 1.56 -15.93
N ALA A 319 -4.08 2.36 -14.93
CA ALA A 319 -5.30 2.19 -14.12
C ALA A 319 -6.56 2.37 -14.98
N ARG A 320 -6.63 3.44 -15.80
CA ARG A 320 -7.73 3.70 -16.73
C ARG A 320 -7.96 2.59 -17.77
N LEU A 321 -6.90 1.85 -18.10
CA LEU A 321 -6.97 0.71 -19.01
C LEU A 321 -7.24 -0.62 -18.30
N GLY A 322 -7.48 -0.62 -17.00
CA GLY A 322 -7.71 -1.83 -16.23
C GLY A 322 -6.49 -2.76 -16.16
N MET A 323 -5.28 -2.22 -16.35
CA MET A 323 -4.03 -2.98 -16.26
C MET A 323 -3.57 -3.13 -14.81
N ILE A 324 -3.83 -2.13 -13.97
CA ILE A 324 -3.54 -2.14 -12.51
C ILE A 324 -4.77 -1.69 -11.74
N ASP A 325 -4.84 -2.12 -10.49
CA ASP A 325 -5.96 -1.88 -9.58
C ASP A 325 -5.45 -1.52 -8.18
N LEU A 326 -6.24 -0.77 -7.42
CA LEU A 326 -6.01 -0.49 -6.01
C LEU A 326 -6.77 -1.51 -5.17
N ALA A 327 -6.06 -2.32 -4.41
CA ALA A 327 -6.64 -3.33 -3.55
C ALA A 327 -6.30 -3.09 -2.09
N GLN A 328 -7.29 -3.23 -1.19
CA GLN A 328 -7.08 -3.44 0.22
C GLN A 328 -7.32 -4.92 0.52
N ILE A 329 -6.31 -5.62 1.05
CA ILE A 329 -6.35 -7.06 1.30
C ILE A 329 -6.27 -7.27 2.81
N THR A 330 -7.33 -7.82 3.39
CA THR A 330 -7.40 -8.13 4.82
C THR A 330 -7.07 -9.60 5.06
N LEU A 331 -6.12 -9.81 5.96
CA LEU A 331 -5.61 -11.11 6.37
C LEU A 331 -6.03 -11.41 7.80
N ALA A 332 -6.43 -12.64 8.07
CA ALA A 332 -6.71 -13.11 9.42
C ALA A 332 -6.07 -14.48 9.67
N ARG A 333 -5.77 -14.79 10.94
CA ARG A 333 -5.26 -16.12 11.29
C ARG A 333 -6.31 -17.19 11.02
N ARG A 334 -5.84 -18.31 10.51
CA ARG A 334 -6.68 -19.50 10.34
C ARG A 334 -7.08 -20.04 11.70
N ASN A 335 -8.39 -20.22 11.93
CA ASN A 335 -8.91 -20.87 13.14
C ASN A 335 -8.54 -22.36 13.13
N ARG A 336 -7.35 -22.70 13.59
CA ARG A 336 -6.97 -24.06 13.91
C ARG A 336 -7.52 -24.38 15.31
N ARG A 337 -8.83 -24.66 15.42
CA ARG A 337 -9.38 -25.22 16.66
C ARG A 337 -8.60 -26.48 17.04
N GLY A 338 -7.78 -26.39 18.08
CA GLY A 338 -7.15 -27.50 18.77
C GLY A 338 -5.67 -27.75 18.52
N ARG A 339 -4.80 -26.76 18.67
CA ARG A 339 -3.49 -26.99 19.27
C ARG A 339 -3.56 -26.51 20.72
N ARG A 340 -3.87 -27.42 21.62
CA ARG A 340 -3.44 -27.35 23.02
C ARG A 340 -2.04 -27.88 23.09
#